data_e6735581113e14873d22b36cdaab35d7
#
_entry.id   e6735581113e14873d22b36cdaab35d7
#
_cell.length_a   1.000
_cell.length_b   1.000
_cell.length_c   1.000
_cell.angle_alpha   90.00
_cell.angle_beta   90.00
_cell.angle_gamma   90.00
#
_symmetry.space_group_name_H-M   'P 1'
#
loop_
_entity.id
_entity.type
_entity.pdbx_description
1 polymer ?
#
loop_
_entity_poly.entity_id
_entity_poly.type
_entity_poly.pdbx_seq_one_letter_code
_entity_poly.pdbx_strand_id
1 'polypeptide(L)'
;MGPRQRNRHLRAKTHIAPIIIGSFFGFMLLASVAFGVGMIGVVDTWLQDLPDYTDTDLYLSSEPTTILDAEGNEIASFYTQNRTTVALDQISDYVIDGTVATEDERFYEHGGFDLVGIMRAAWVQLTGGSEGASTITQQLVRNTILSDEQFDVTLQRKVREIYLAVKMEEIYSKEEILNMYLNAIYYGHGAYGIEAASNVYFSKSASDLTLAEAALLVGLPNAPSQYDPTINPDYALQRRNTVLDRMLRNGYISQEEHDAAQAEPIQLNLSETSGTGVDVYAYPYFVDYVRDLLSNEFDYNQISVSYTHLTL
;
A
#
# COMPACT_ATOMS: atom_id res chain seq x y z
N MET A 1 -45.25 25.55 59.78
CA MET A 1 -44.60 26.21 58.65
C MET A 1 -45.63 26.57 57.61
N GLY A 2 -45.83 27.85 57.28
CA GLY A 2 -46.88 28.32 56.38
C GLY A 2 -46.53 28.05 54.92
N PRO A 3 -47.54 28.04 54.00
CA PRO A 3 -47.35 27.73 52.58
C PRO A 3 -46.31 28.63 51.84
N ARG A 4 -46.02 29.83 52.33
CA ARG A 4 -45.00 30.73 51.81
C ARG A 4 -43.56 30.27 52.03
N GLN A 5 -43.24 29.58 53.13
CA GLN A 5 -41.89 29.05 53.40
C GLN A 5 -41.59 27.79 52.54
N ARG A 6 -42.60 26.96 52.31
CA ARG A 6 -42.45 25.77 51.45
C ARG A 6 -42.15 26.13 49.99
N ASN A 7 -42.81 27.16 49.46
CA ASN A 7 -42.52 27.61 48.10
C ASN A 7 -41.15 28.30 47.94
N ARG A 8 -40.58 28.93 48.99
CA ARG A 8 -39.23 29.46 48.93
C ARG A 8 -38.16 28.36 48.86
N HIS A 9 -38.33 27.27 49.64
CA HIS A 9 -37.41 26.11 49.58
C HIS A 9 -37.45 25.39 48.21
N LEU A 10 -38.60 25.26 47.63
CA LEU A 10 -38.77 24.65 46.31
C LEU A 10 -38.17 25.50 45.18
N ARG A 11 -38.31 26.86 45.25
CA ARG A 11 -37.71 27.77 44.26
C ARG A 11 -36.18 27.81 44.37
N ALA A 12 -35.58 27.74 45.57
CA ALA A 12 -34.14 27.67 45.72
C ALA A 12 -33.53 26.36 45.12
N LYS A 13 -34.24 25.21 45.27
CA LYS A 13 -33.82 23.94 44.67
C LYS A 13 -33.92 23.89 43.15
N THR A 14 -34.87 24.61 42.54
CA THR A 14 -35.06 24.62 41.08
C THR A 14 -34.03 25.43 40.32
N HIS A 15 -33.29 26.33 40.96
CA HIS A 15 -32.25 27.15 40.32
C HIS A 15 -30.84 26.54 40.41
N ILE A 16 -30.60 25.58 41.31
CA ILE A 16 -29.29 24.97 41.48
C ILE A 16 -29.01 23.94 40.38
N ALA A 17 -30.00 23.12 40.00
CA ALA A 17 -29.84 22.07 38.97
C ALA A 17 -29.39 22.62 37.61
N PRO A 18 -30.01 23.69 37.01
CA PRO A 18 -29.53 24.20 35.74
C PRO A 18 -28.14 24.82 35.82
N ILE A 19 -27.75 25.38 36.98
CA ILE A 19 -26.40 25.92 37.18
C ILE A 19 -25.38 24.77 37.20
N ILE A 20 -25.66 23.69 37.93
CA ILE A 20 -24.77 22.48 37.95
C ILE A 20 -24.66 21.87 36.56
N ILE A 21 -25.77 21.70 35.84
CA ILE A 21 -25.77 21.16 34.48
C ILE A 21 -24.99 22.07 33.53
N GLY A 22 -25.23 23.39 33.58
CA GLY A 22 -24.49 24.37 32.77
C GLY A 22 -22.99 24.36 33.08
N SER A 23 -22.60 24.29 34.35
CA SER A 23 -21.20 24.19 34.77
C SER A 23 -20.54 22.89 34.30
N PHE A 24 -21.27 21.75 34.35
CA PHE A 24 -20.78 20.48 33.84
C PHE A 24 -20.53 20.54 32.33
N PHE A 25 -21.47 21.05 31.51
CA PHE A 25 -21.26 21.22 30.07
C PHE A 25 -20.18 22.26 29.76
N GLY A 26 -20.08 23.34 30.51
CA GLY A 26 -18.99 24.29 30.37
C GLY A 26 -17.61 23.69 30.67
N PHE A 27 -17.50 22.89 31.71
CA PHE A 27 -16.27 22.14 32.03
C PHE A 27 -15.92 21.12 30.94
N MET A 28 -16.90 20.35 30.47
CA MET A 28 -16.71 19.40 29.38
C MET A 28 -16.24 20.07 28.08
N LEU A 29 -16.80 21.23 27.75
CA LEU A 29 -16.36 22.01 26.60
C LEU A 29 -14.92 22.51 26.76
N LEU A 30 -14.56 23.07 27.91
CA LEU A 30 -13.19 23.52 28.19
C LEU A 30 -12.19 22.35 28.18
N ALA A 31 -12.57 21.22 28.78
CA ALA A 31 -11.75 20.00 28.76
C ALA A 31 -11.55 19.47 27.33
N SER A 32 -12.59 19.49 26.48
CA SER A 32 -12.51 19.11 25.07
C SER A 32 -11.60 20.05 24.28
N VAL A 33 -11.68 21.36 24.51
CA VAL A 33 -10.80 22.34 23.86
C VAL A 33 -9.35 22.15 24.32
N ALA A 34 -9.11 22.00 25.62
CA ALA A 34 -7.76 21.76 26.15
C ALA A 34 -7.16 20.47 25.63
N PHE A 35 -7.96 19.40 25.55
CA PHE A 35 -7.57 18.13 24.94
C PHE A 35 -7.23 18.30 23.45
N GLY A 36 -8.06 19.01 22.69
CA GLY A 36 -7.81 19.31 21.28
C GLY A 36 -6.51 20.08 21.04
N VAL A 37 -6.25 21.12 21.83
CA VAL A 37 -4.99 21.88 21.77
C VAL A 37 -3.78 21.00 22.13
N GLY A 38 -3.90 20.16 23.15
CA GLY A 38 -2.86 19.22 23.53
C GLY A 38 -2.56 18.21 22.41
N MET A 39 -3.61 17.70 21.77
CA MET A 39 -3.46 16.77 20.63
C MET A 39 -2.79 17.41 19.42
N ILE A 40 -3.07 18.69 19.12
CA ILE A 40 -2.38 19.43 18.04
C ILE A 40 -0.87 19.47 18.32
N GLY A 41 -0.45 19.78 19.56
CA GLY A 41 0.97 19.78 19.91
C GLY A 41 1.64 18.41 19.78
N VAL A 42 0.94 17.32 20.13
CA VAL A 42 1.44 15.96 19.97
C VAL A 42 1.58 15.60 18.48
N VAL A 43 0.55 15.90 17.68
CA VAL A 43 0.60 15.66 16.22
C VAL A 43 1.72 16.46 15.57
N ASP A 44 1.89 17.73 15.93
CA ASP A 44 2.99 18.57 15.43
C ASP A 44 4.36 17.93 15.71
N THR A 45 4.56 17.41 16.93
CA THR A 45 5.79 16.68 17.28
C THR A 45 6.01 15.42 16.42
N TRP A 46 4.94 14.68 16.10
CA TRP A 46 5.02 13.49 15.26
C TRP A 46 5.36 13.80 13.79
N LEU A 47 5.10 15.02 13.34
CA LEU A 47 5.33 15.47 11.97
C LEU A 47 6.67 16.21 11.77
N GLN A 48 7.49 16.42 12.82
CA GLN A 48 8.73 17.20 12.72
C GLN A 48 9.84 16.50 11.95
N ASP A 49 9.94 15.15 12.01
CA ASP A 49 11.01 14.36 11.42
C ASP A 49 10.50 13.48 10.27
N LEU A 50 9.69 14.05 9.38
CA LEU A 50 9.21 13.33 8.20
C LEU A 50 10.31 13.29 7.13
N PRO A 51 10.47 12.13 6.44
CA PRO A 51 11.31 12.04 5.25
C PRO A 51 10.86 13.00 4.14
N ASP A 52 11.77 13.35 3.25
CA ASP A 52 11.44 14.17 2.08
C ASP A 52 10.57 13.37 1.12
N TYR A 53 9.29 13.73 1.05
CA TYR A 53 8.29 13.07 0.21
C TYR A 53 8.21 13.65 -1.20
N THR A 54 9.03 14.65 -1.53
CA THR A 54 9.11 15.25 -2.87
C THR A 54 10.13 14.56 -3.76
N ASP A 55 10.96 13.70 -3.18
CA ASP A 55 11.96 12.93 -3.91
C ASP A 55 11.31 11.73 -4.59
N THR A 56 11.20 11.80 -5.93
CA THR A 56 10.65 10.72 -6.75
C THR A 56 11.47 9.44 -6.70
N ASP A 57 12.77 9.53 -6.41
CA ASP A 57 13.65 8.37 -6.34
C ASP A 57 13.29 7.46 -5.16
N LEU A 58 12.64 7.98 -4.11
CA LEU A 58 12.09 7.18 -3.01
C LEU A 58 11.00 6.20 -3.45
N TYR A 59 10.28 6.52 -4.51
CA TYR A 59 9.16 5.70 -5.02
C TYR A 59 9.59 4.72 -6.10
N LEU A 60 10.68 5.05 -6.80
CA LEU A 60 11.17 4.31 -7.96
C LEU A 60 12.48 3.58 -7.65
N SER A 61 13.04 3.74 -6.44
CA SER A 61 14.39 3.31 -6.12
C SER A 61 14.56 1.79 -6.11
N SER A 62 15.66 1.39 -6.68
CA SER A 62 16.28 0.06 -6.80
C SER A 62 16.08 -0.58 -8.16
N GLU A 63 16.55 0.08 -9.22
CA GLU A 63 16.82 -0.64 -10.46
C GLU A 63 17.94 -1.66 -10.23
N PRO A 64 17.85 -2.85 -10.85
CA PRO A 64 18.90 -3.85 -10.75
C PRO A 64 20.21 -3.35 -11.37
N THR A 65 21.35 -3.70 -10.78
CA THR A 65 22.66 -3.52 -11.42
C THR A 65 22.86 -4.65 -12.42
N THR A 66 22.89 -4.32 -13.70
CA THR A 66 23.03 -5.29 -14.78
C THR A 66 24.49 -5.36 -15.26
N ILE A 67 25.04 -6.59 -15.35
CA ILE A 67 26.34 -6.85 -16.00
C ILE A 67 26.05 -7.24 -17.45
N LEU A 68 26.66 -6.51 -18.37
CA LEU A 68 26.56 -6.76 -19.80
C LEU A 68 27.87 -7.31 -20.36
N ASP A 69 27.78 -8.10 -21.42
CA ASP A 69 28.96 -8.45 -22.23
C ASP A 69 29.40 -7.29 -23.14
N ALA A 70 30.47 -7.48 -23.89
CA ALA A 70 31.00 -6.47 -24.80
C ALA A 70 30.05 -6.15 -25.97
N GLU A 71 29.12 -7.02 -26.27
CA GLU A 71 28.08 -6.90 -27.28
C GLU A 71 26.81 -6.25 -26.75
N GLY A 72 26.72 -6.02 -25.42
CA GLY A 72 25.57 -5.42 -24.74
C GLY A 72 24.49 -6.41 -24.33
N ASN A 73 24.76 -7.72 -24.35
CA ASN A 73 23.82 -8.71 -23.84
C ASN A 73 23.98 -8.84 -22.31
N GLU A 74 22.85 -9.05 -21.63
CA GLU A 74 22.84 -9.24 -20.19
C GLU A 74 23.50 -10.59 -19.81
N ILE A 75 24.50 -10.53 -18.91
CA ILE A 75 25.18 -11.70 -18.35
C ILE A 75 24.59 -12.00 -16.96
N ALA A 76 24.32 -10.96 -16.17
CA ALA A 76 23.81 -11.07 -14.81
C ALA A 76 23.11 -9.80 -14.37
N SER A 77 22.18 -9.94 -13.43
CA SER A 77 21.52 -8.85 -12.77
C SER A 77 21.59 -9.02 -11.25
N PHE A 78 22.05 -7.99 -10.53
CA PHE A 78 22.09 -7.96 -9.07
C PHE A 78 21.02 -7.00 -8.58
N TYR A 79 20.18 -7.49 -7.67
CA TYR A 79 19.14 -6.67 -7.06
C TYR A 79 18.92 -7.05 -5.59
N THR A 80 18.64 -6.08 -4.75
CA THR A 80 18.08 -6.30 -3.42
C THR A 80 16.58 -6.57 -3.51
N GLN A 81 15.95 -6.01 -4.55
CA GLN A 81 14.54 -6.16 -4.85
C GLN A 81 14.41 -6.40 -6.36
N ASN A 82 13.76 -7.50 -6.77
CA ASN A 82 13.43 -7.72 -8.18
C ASN A 82 12.35 -6.71 -8.56
N ARG A 83 12.75 -5.65 -9.25
CA ARG A 83 11.88 -4.54 -9.65
C ARG A 83 12.16 -4.16 -11.09
N THR A 84 11.11 -4.11 -11.89
CA THR A 84 11.12 -3.56 -13.25
C THR A 84 10.01 -2.53 -13.33
N THR A 85 10.39 -1.27 -13.52
CA THR A 85 9.43 -0.16 -13.60
C THR A 85 8.88 -0.06 -15.02
N VAL A 86 7.56 0.03 -15.13
CA VAL A 86 6.84 0.22 -16.40
C VAL A 86 5.88 1.40 -16.29
N ALA A 87 5.60 2.04 -17.41
CA ALA A 87 4.60 3.10 -17.48
C ALA A 87 3.18 2.52 -17.33
N LEU A 88 2.24 3.33 -16.87
CA LEU A 88 0.87 2.89 -16.60
C LEU A 88 0.17 2.31 -17.84
N ASP A 89 0.46 2.85 -19.03
CA ASP A 89 -0.05 2.36 -20.31
C ASP A 89 0.57 1.04 -20.78
N GLN A 90 1.58 0.55 -20.09
CA GLN A 90 2.20 -0.76 -20.28
C GLN A 90 1.68 -1.82 -19.28
N ILE A 91 0.68 -1.47 -18.48
CA ILE A 91 0.04 -2.37 -17.52
C ILE A 91 -1.37 -2.68 -18.02
N SER A 92 -1.77 -3.96 -17.93
CA SER A 92 -3.13 -4.38 -18.29
C SER A 92 -4.19 -3.57 -17.54
N ASP A 93 -5.22 -3.09 -18.23
CA ASP A 93 -6.36 -2.39 -17.63
C ASP A 93 -7.02 -3.22 -16.52
N TYR A 94 -7.01 -4.55 -16.63
CA TYR A 94 -7.51 -5.43 -15.57
C TYR A 94 -6.75 -5.33 -14.25
N VAL A 95 -5.45 -5.04 -14.29
CA VAL A 95 -4.66 -4.79 -13.07
C VAL A 95 -5.02 -3.45 -12.47
N ILE A 96 -5.12 -2.40 -13.29
CA ILE A 96 -5.46 -1.04 -12.89
C ILE A 96 -6.83 -1.02 -12.21
N ASP A 97 -7.84 -1.52 -12.91
CA ASP A 97 -9.24 -1.57 -12.46
C ASP A 97 -9.40 -2.49 -11.24
N GLY A 98 -8.75 -3.65 -11.28
CA GLY A 98 -8.76 -4.62 -10.17
C GLY A 98 -8.15 -4.04 -8.89
N THR A 99 -7.07 -3.27 -9.02
CA THR A 99 -6.40 -2.61 -7.90
C THR A 99 -7.32 -1.55 -7.29
N VAL A 100 -7.89 -0.68 -8.10
CA VAL A 100 -8.85 0.35 -7.63
C VAL A 100 -10.07 -0.30 -7.00
N ALA A 101 -10.69 -1.29 -7.66
CA ALA A 101 -11.86 -1.99 -7.13
C ALA A 101 -11.59 -2.71 -5.80
N THR A 102 -10.34 -3.16 -5.58
CA THR A 102 -10.00 -4.01 -4.43
C THR A 102 -9.44 -3.22 -3.26
N GLU A 103 -8.52 -2.32 -3.52
CA GLU A 103 -7.80 -1.61 -2.47
C GLU A 103 -8.43 -0.28 -2.10
N ASP A 104 -9.09 0.39 -3.08
CA ASP A 104 -9.61 1.74 -2.87
C ASP A 104 -10.68 2.10 -3.90
N GLU A 105 -11.90 1.57 -3.75
CA GLU A 105 -12.99 1.71 -4.74
C GLU A 105 -13.37 3.17 -5.06
N ARG A 106 -12.99 4.12 -4.19
CA ARG A 106 -13.25 5.54 -4.37
C ARG A 106 -11.97 6.35 -4.58
N PHE A 107 -10.91 5.70 -5.06
CA PHE A 107 -9.59 6.29 -5.25
C PHE A 107 -9.63 7.64 -5.98
N TYR A 108 -10.45 7.76 -7.02
CA TYR A 108 -10.58 8.99 -7.81
C TYR A 108 -11.47 10.07 -7.17
N GLU A 109 -12.09 9.80 -6.00
CA GLU A 109 -13.05 10.71 -5.38
C GLU A 109 -12.51 11.48 -4.17
N HIS A 110 -11.39 11.02 -3.59
CA HIS A 110 -10.81 11.60 -2.37
C HIS A 110 -9.37 12.10 -2.60
N GLY A 111 -8.81 12.85 -1.62
CA GLY A 111 -7.46 13.39 -1.63
C GLY A 111 -6.56 12.71 -0.58
N GLY A 112 -6.05 11.51 -0.85
CA GLY A 112 -5.14 10.74 0.03
C GLY A 112 -5.80 10.10 1.25
N PHE A 113 -7.03 10.50 1.59
CA PHE A 113 -7.74 10.09 2.77
C PHE A 113 -9.24 9.93 2.50
N ASP A 114 -9.79 8.75 2.74
CA ASP A 114 -11.21 8.44 2.53
C ASP A 114 -11.99 8.38 3.85
N LEU A 115 -12.60 9.48 4.26
CA LEU A 115 -13.44 9.53 5.46
C LEU A 115 -14.66 8.61 5.38
N VAL A 116 -15.29 8.51 4.20
CA VAL A 116 -16.49 7.68 4.00
C VAL A 116 -16.12 6.20 4.08
N GLY A 117 -14.99 5.80 3.47
CA GLY A 117 -14.46 4.45 3.57
C GLY A 117 -14.13 4.06 5.02
N ILE A 118 -13.51 4.98 5.79
CA ILE A 118 -13.24 4.76 7.22
C ILE A 118 -14.54 4.55 8.01
N MET A 119 -15.55 5.37 7.79
CA MET A 119 -16.84 5.23 8.46
C MET A 119 -17.53 3.92 8.08
N ARG A 120 -17.47 3.51 6.82
CA ARG A 120 -17.98 2.23 6.34
C ARG A 120 -17.24 1.06 6.99
N ALA A 121 -15.91 1.07 6.96
CA ALA A 121 -15.09 0.01 7.57
C ALA A 121 -15.35 -0.11 9.09
N ALA A 122 -15.50 1.01 9.80
CA ALA A 122 -15.87 1.02 11.21
C ALA A 122 -17.25 0.38 11.44
N TRP A 123 -18.23 0.67 10.59
CA TRP A 123 -19.56 0.05 10.67
C TRP A 123 -19.50 -1.46 10.40
N VAL A 124 -18.77 -1.89 9.35
CA VAL A 124 -18.57 -3.31 9.02
C VAL A 124 -17.94 -4.05 10.17
N GLN A 125 -16.91 -3.46 10.82
CA GLN A 125 -16.24 -4.06 11.96
C GLN A 125 -17.16 -4.18 13.19
N LEU A 126 -18.00 -3.19 13.46
CA LEU A 126 -19.02 -3.25 14.52
C LEU A 126 -20.09 -4.32 14.29
N THR A 127 -20.35 -4.67 13.03
CA THR A 127 -21.33 -5.71 12.63
C THR A 127 -20.69 -7.10 12.47
N GLY A 128 -19.40 -7.27 12.83
CA GLY A 128 -18.72 -8.56 12.83
C GLY A 128 -18.01 -8.92 11.51
N GLY A 129 -17.94 -7.97 10.56
CA GLY A 129 -17.13 -8.10 9.35
C GLY A 129 -15.70 -7.58 9.53
N SER A 130 -14.91 -7.67 8.46
CA SER A 130 -13.55 -7.09 8.38
C SER A 130 -13.39 -6.40 7.03
N GLU A 131 -13.12 -5.11 7.06
CA GLU A 131 -12.85 -4.31 5.87
C GLU A 131 -11.69 -3.35 6.14
N GLY A 132 -10.77 -3.22 5.16
CA GLY A 132 -9.67 -2.24 5.19
C GLY A 132 -10.17 -0.84 4.83
N ALA A 133 -9.58 0.19 5.44
CA ALA A 133 -9.92 1.59 5.19
C ALA A 133 -8.70 2.42 4.77
N SER A 134 -7.56 1.79 4.47
CA SER A 134 -6.37 2.49 3.97
C SER A 134 -6.47 2.68 2.46
N THR A 135 -6.21 3.91 2.01
CA THR A 135 -6.21 4.24 0.58
C THR A 135 -4.96 3.71 -0.12
N ILE A 136 -4.99 3.64 -1.46
CA ILE A 136 -3.82 3.30 -2.30
C ILE A 136 -2.65 4.23 -1.96
N THR A 137 -2.89 5.54 -1.84
CA THR A 137 -1.85 6.52 -1.50
C THR A 137 -1.25 6.28 -0.11
N GLN A 138 -2.07 5.92 0.89
CA GLN A 138 -1.59 5.56 2.21
C GLN A 138 -0.73 4.29 2.19
N GLN A 139 -1.11 3.29 1.39
CA GLN A 139 -0.33 2.07 1.23
C GLN A 139 1.01 2.36 0.51
N LEU A 140 1.01 3.21 -0.51
CA LEU A 140 2.23 3.64 -1.18
C LEU A 140 3.19 4.30 -0.17
N VAL A 141 2.73 5.31 0.57
CA VAL A 141 3.52 5.99 1.61
C VAL A 141 4.09 5.00 2.62
N ARG A 142 3.29 4.06 3.11
CA ARG A 142 3.72 3.06 4.09
C ARG A 142 4.81 2.14 3.56
N ASN A 143 4.72 1.74 2.29
CA ASN A 143 5.65 0.77 1.69
C ASN A 143 6.91 1.41 1.10
N THR A 144 6.95 2.75 0.98
CA THR A 144 8.08 3.50 0.41
C THR A 144 8.68 4.45 1.45
N ILE A 145 8.06 5.61 1.69
CA ILE A 145 8.57 6.68 2.55
C ILE A 145 8.69 6.24 4.02
N LEU A 146 7.72 5.46 4.51
CA LEU A 146 7.68 4.95 5.90
C LEU A 146 8.03 3.45 5.96
N SER A 147 8.86 2.96 5.05
CA SER A 147 9.25 1.54 4.96
C SER A 147 9.86 1.02 6.26
N ASP A 148 10.64 1.82 6.96
CA ASP A 148 11.24 1.47 8.25
C ASP A 148 10.21 1.31 9.38
N GLU A 149 9.07 2.00 9.25
CA GLU A 149 7.96 1.96 10.21
C GLU A 149 6.79 1.08 9.74
N GLN A 150 6.88 0.43 8.59
CA GLN A 150 5.73 -0.22 7.93
C GLN A 150 5.02 -1.27 8.79
N PHE A 151 5.75 -1.92 9.71
CA PHE A 151 5.23 -2.95 10.63
C PHE A 151 4.80 -2.39 12.00
N ASP A 152 5.03 -1.10 12.25
CA ASP A 152 4.64 -0.47 13.50
C ASP A 152 3.13 -0.30 13.57
N VAL A 153 2.51 -0.85 14.60
CA VAL A 153 1.08 -0.68 14.86
C VAL A 153 0.88 0.46 15.84
N THR A 154 1.22 1.68 15.42
CA THR A 154 1.13 2.88 16.26
C THR A 154 0.19 3.94 15.65
N LEU A 155 -0.43 4.74 16.52
CA LEU A 155 -1.23 5.89 16.08
C LEU A 155 -0.34 6.95 15.40
N GLN A 156 0.89 7.12 15.89
CA GLN A 156 1.87 8.04 15.32
C GLN A 156 2.14 7.73 13.86
N ARG A 157 2.51 6.46 13.55
CA ARG A 157 2.72 6.02 12.17
C ARG A 157 1.47 6.28 11.30
N LYS A 158 0.27 5.96 11.81
CA LYS A 158 -0.96 6.17 11.02
C LYS A 158 -1.26 7.66 10.75
N VAL A 159 -0.95 8.54 11.67
CA VAL A 159 -1.06 9.99 11.46
C VAL A 159 -0.05 10.48 10.43
N ARG A 160 1.21 10.01 10.50
CA ARG A 160 2.25 10.33 9.52
C ARG A 160 1.87 9.82 8.12
N GLU A 161 1.38 8.59 8.03
CA GLU A 161 0.90 7.97 6.78
C GLU A 161 -0.22 8.78 6.13
N ILE A 162 -1.25 9.19 6.89
CA ILE A 162 -2.35 10.00 6.39
C ILE A 162 -1.87 11.38 5.94
N TYR A 163 -1.02 12.03 6.74
CA TYR A 163 -0.48 13.35 6.40
C TYR A 163 0.31 13.32 5.10
N LEU A 164 1.23 12.37 4.97
CA LEU A 164 2.04 12.20 3.77
C LEU A 164 1.19 11.83 2.54
N ALA A 165 0.18 10.97 2.71
CA ALA A 165 -0.73 10.62 1.62
C ALA A 165 -1.50 11.84 1.10
N VAL A 166 -1.99 12.72 1.98
CA VAL A 166 -2.61 13.99 1.57
C VAL A 166 -1.61 14.88 0.85
N LYS A 167 -0.38 14.98 1.34
CA LYS A 167 0.68 15.79 0.72
C LYS A 167 1.10 15.26 -0.65
N MET A 168 1.15 13.97 -0.83
CA MET A 168 1.41 13.37 -2.15
C MET A 168 0.32 13.73 -3.16
N GLU A 169 -0.95 13.68 -2.78
CA GLU A 169 -2.06 14.01 -3.68
C GLU A 169 -2.19 15.53 -3.97
N GLU A 170 -1.48 16.39 -3.22
CA GLU A 170 -1.29 17.80 -3.59
C GLU A 170 -0.25 18.00 -4.72
N ILE A 171 0.65 17.02 -4.91
CA ILE A 171 1.81 17.12 -5.83
C ILE A 171 1.61 16.26 -7.08
N TYR A 172 1.12 15.03 -6.92
CA TYR A 172 1.01 14.02 -7.96
C TYR A 172 -0.44 13.76 -8.35
N SER A 173 -0.69 13.50 -9.63
CA SER A 173 -2.00 13.07 -10.13
C SER A 173 -2.34 11.65 -9.63
N LYS A 174 -3.60 11.28 -9.74
CA LYS A 174 -4.07 9.93 -9.38
C LYS A 174 -3.38 8.84 -10.22
N GLU A 175 -3.18 9.11 -11.49
CA GLU A 175 -2.50 8.21 -12.43
C GLU A 175 -1.02 8.03 -12.05
N GLU A 176 -0.33 9.09 -11.67
CA GLU A 176 1.07 9.01 -11.21
C GLU A 176 1.16 8.23 -9.90
N ILE A 177 0.28 8.47 -8.93
CA ILE A 177 0.23 7.73 -7.67
C ILE A 177 -0.06 6.25 -7.90
N LEU A 178 -1.01 5.93 -8.77
CA LEU A 178 -1.34 4.54 -9.10
C LEU A 178 -0.18 3.84 -9.80
N ASN A 179 0.51 4.54 -10.72
CA ASN A 179 1.71 4.02 -11.37
C ASN A 179 2.82 3.75 -10.36
N MET A 180 3.10 4.69 -9.45
CA MET A 180 4.08 4.49 -8.37
C MET A 180 3.70 3.29 -7.49
N TYR A 181 2.43 3.15 -7.13
CA TYR A 181 1.93 2.05 -6.31
C TYR A 181 2.16 0.69 -6.99
N LEU A 182 1.72 0.56 -8.24
CA LEU A 182 1.82 -0.68 -9.01
C LEU A 182 3.27 -1.09 -9.26
N ASN A 183 4.21 -0.13 -9.31
CA ASN A 183 5.64 -0.40 -9.47
C ASN A 183 6.38 -0.59 -8.13
N ALA A 184 5.78 -0.22 -6.99
CA ALA A 184 6.47 -0.27 -5.71
C ALA A 184 6.05 -1.42 -4.79
N ILE A 185 4.78 -1.86 -4.86
CA ILE A 185 4.21 -2.81 -3.91
C ILE A 185 4.83 -4.21 -4.05
N TYR A 186 4.92 -4.94 -2.93
CA TYR A 186 5.44 -6.30 -2.88
C TYR A 186 4.36 -7.33 -3.19
N TYR A 187 4.64 -8.21 -4.17
CA TYR A 187 3.74 -9.27 -4.64
C TYR A 187 4.14 -10.69 -4.18
N GLY A 188 5.16 -10.85 -3.36
CA GLY A 188 5.70 -12.16 -3.00
C GLY A 188 6.85 -12.59 -3.93
N HIS A 189 7.51 -13.70 -3.60
CA HIS A 189 8.64 -14.26 -4.36
C HIS A 189 9.75 -13.26 -4.72
N GLY A 190 9.98 -12.27 -3.85
CA GLY A 190 10.96 -11.21 -4.11
C GLY A 190 10.51 -10.19 -5.16
N ALA A 191 9.34 -10.33 -5.76
CA ALA A 191 8.82 -9.43 -6.79
C ALA A 191 8.27 -8.14 -6.20
N TYR A 192 8.86 -7.02 -6.55
CA TYR A 192 8.39 -5.67 -6.25
C TYR A 192 7.93 -5.01 -7.54
N GLY A 193 6.69 -4.58 -7.57
CA GLY A 193 6.02 -4.06 -8.76
C GLY A 193 5.38 -5.15 -9.63
N ILE A 194 4.40 -4.72 -10.41
CA ILE A 194 3.52 -5.61 -11.19
C ILE A 194 4.24 -6.29 -12.35
N GLU A 195 5.20 -5.61 -12.98
CA GLU A 195 5.96 -6.22 -14.10
C GLU A 195 6.83 -7.36 -13.60
N ALA A 196 7.57 -7.15 -12.49
CA ALA A 196 8.35 -8.20 -11.85
C ALA A 196 7.45 -9.37 -11.41
N ALA A 197 6.28 -9.08 -10.82
CA ALA A 197 5.33 -10.11 -10.43
C ALA A 197 4.77 -10.88 -11.64
N SER A 198 4.41 -10.21 -12.72
CA SER A 198 3.95 -10.84 -13.95
C SER A 198 5.00 -11.79 -14.52
N ASN A 199 6.25 -11.35 -14.56
CA ASN A 199 7.35 -12.17 -15.01
C ASN A 199 7.61 -13.39 -14.09
N VAL A 200 7.59 -13.20 -12.77
CA VAL A 200 7.83 -14.28 -11.80
C VAL A 200 6.75 -15.35 -11.86
N TYR A 201 5.47 -14.97 -11.87
CA TYR A 201 4.37 -15.92 -11.77
C TYR A 201 3.91 -16.48 -13.11
N PHE A 202 4.09 -15.73 -14.22
CA PHE A 202 3.52 -16.07 -15.53
C PHE A 202 4.51 -16.00 -16.69
N SER A 203 5.76 -15.57 -16.48
CA SER A 203 6.78 -15.41 -17.54
C SER A 203 6.28 -14.56 -18.70
N LYS A 204 5.58 -13.46 -18.41
CA LYS A 204 5.05 -12.51 -19.40
C LYS A 204 5.03 -11.08 -18.88
N SER A 205 4.89 -10.11 -19.78
CA SER A 205 4.72 -8.70 -19.41
C SER A 205 3.39 -8.44 -18.70
N ALA A 206 3.36 -7.44 -17.84
CA ALA A 206 2.15 -6.97 -17.15
C ALA A 206 1.05 -6.49 -18.11
N SER A 207 1.42 -6.06 -19.31
CA SER A 207 0.46 -5.69 -20.38
C SER A 207 -0.34 -6.87 -20.91
N ASP A 208 0.22 -8.09 -20.83
CA ASP A 208 -0.34 -9.31 -21.42
C ASP A 208 -1.13 -10.17 -20.43
N LEU A 209 -1.29 -9.68 -19.20
CA LEU A 209 -2.05 -10.38 -18.16
C LEU A 209 -3.54 -10.50 -18.54
N THR A 210 -4.06 -11.71 -18.48
CA THR A 210 -5.50 -11.97 -18.59
C THR A 210 -6.23 -11.48 -17.35
N LEU A 211 -7.57 -11.39 -17.41
CA LEU A 211 -8.39 -10.99 -16.25
C LEU A 211 -8.15 -11.90 -15.03
N ALA A 212 -8.07 -13.22 -15.22
CA ALA A 212 -7.87 -14.18 -14.13
C ALA A 212 -6.48 -14.04 -13.50
N GLU A 213 -5.44 -13.82 -14.31
CA GLU A 213 -4.06 -13.61 -13.85
C GLU A 213 -3.90 -12.24 -13.16
N ALA A 214 -4.44 -11.19 -13.75
CA ALA A 214 -4.47 -9.85 -13.14
C ALA A 214 -5.15 -9.87 -11.77
N ALA A 215 -6.33 -10.50 -11.67
CA ALA A 215 -7.06 -10.62 -10.40
C ALA A 215 -6.29 -11.45 -9.36
N LEU A 216 -5.52 -12.48 -9.78
CA LEU A 216 -4.64 -13.21 -8.88
C LEU A 216 -3.56 -12.29 -8.31
N LEU A 217 -2.80 -11.59 -9.17
CA LEU A 217 -1.72 -10.70 -8.73
C LEU A 217 -2.24 -9.55 -7.86
N VAL A 218 -3.33 -8.89 -8.25
CA VAL A 218 -3.98 -7.83 -7.44
C VAL A 218 -4.35 -8.32 -6.03
N GLY A 219 -4.64 -9.61 -5.88
CA GLY A 219 -4.96 -10.21 -4.59
C GLY A 219 -3.78 -10.35 -3.64
N LEU A 220 -2.54 -10.48 -4.15
CA LEU A 220 -1.35 -10.85 -3.36
C LEU A 220 -0.89 -9.82 -2.34
N PRO A 221 -0.84 -8.49 -2.64
CA PRO A 221 -0.22 -7.49 -1.75
C PRO A 221 -0.83 -7.42 -0.35
N ASN A 222 -2.08 -7.81 -0.20
CA ASN A 222 -2.77 -7.81 1.10
C ASN A 222 -2.11 -8.73 2.13
N ALA A 223 -1.68 -9.93 1.71
CA ALA A 223 -0.95 -10.88 2.54
C ALA A 223 -0.14 -11.85 1.63
N PRO A 224 1.01 -11.43 1.06
CA PRO A 224 1.71 -12.16 0.02
C PRO A 224 2.03 -13.61 0.39
N SER A 225 2.50 -13.86 1.62
CA SER A 225 2.82 -15.22 2.08
C SER A 225 1.58 -16.10 2.29
N GLN A 226 0.43 -15.52 2.64
CA GLN A 226 -0.81 -16.24 2.84
C GLN A 226 -1.48 -16.63 1.52
N TYR A 227 -1.42 -15.71 0.54
CA TYR A 227 -2.05 -15.87 -0.76
C TYR A 227 -1.10 -16.37 -1.85
N ASP A 228 0.10 -16.82 -1.46
CA ASP A 228 1.07 -17.39 -2.37
C ASP A 228 0.48 -18.61 -3.10
N PRO A 229 0.29 -18.54 -4.43
CA PRO A 229 -0.35 -19.61 -5.18
C PRO A 229 0.51 -20.88 -5.28
N THR A 230 1.82 -20.79 -5.02
CA THR A 230 2.74 -21.94 -5.03
C THR A 230 2.67 -22.72 -3.72
N ILE A 231 2.27 -22.08 -2.63
CA ILE A 231 2.22 -22.65 -1.27
C ILE A 231 0.77 -22.91 -0.84
N ASN A 232 -0.11 -21.95 -1.10
CA ASN A 232 -1.49 -21.92 -0.62
C ASN A 232 -2.51 -21.71 -1.78
N PRO A 233 -2.58 -22.61 -2.77
CA PRO A 233 -3.38 -22.40 -3.98
C PRO A 233 -4.88 -22.15 -3.70
N ASP A 234 -5.45 -22.77 -2.67
CA ASP A 234 -6.85 -22.58 -2.31
C ASP A 234 -7.12 -21.17 -1.76
N TYR A 235 -6.23 -20.63 -0.93
CA TYR A 235 -6.34 -19.26 -0.44
C TYR A 235 -6.11 -18.24 -1.57
N ALA A 236 -5.16 -18.51 -2.46
CA ALA A 236 -4.92 -17.71 -3.65
C ALA A 236 -6.16 -17.66 -4.55
N LEU A 237 -6.80 -18.82 -4.79
CA LEU A 237 -8.03 -18.93 -5.56
C LEU A 237 -9.18 -18.14 -4.94
N GLN A 238 -9.39 -18.28 -3.63
CA GLN A 238 -10.42 -17.53 -2.90
C GLN A 238 -10.17 -16.01 -2.97
N ARG A 239 -8.91 -15.60 -2.83
CA ARG A 239 -8.54 -14.18 -2.90
C ARG A 239 -8.72 -13.61 -4.30
N ARG A 240 -8.28 -14.34 -5.36
CA ARG A 240 -8.56 -13.99 -6.75
C ARG A 240 -10.05 -13.78 -6.99
N ASN A 241 -10.88 -14.72 -6.56
CA ASN A 241 -12.33 -14.63 -6.75
C ASN A 241 -12.92 -13.43 -5.99
N THR A 242 -12.39 -13.09 -4.81
CA THR A 242 -12.78 -11.85 -4.10
C THR A 242 -12.45 -10.59 -4.91
N VAL A 243 -11.32 -10.56 -5.61
CA VAL A 243 -10.96 -9.44 -6.51
C VAL A 243 -11.96 -9.36 -7.66
N LEU A 244 -12.25 -10.47 -8.33
CA LEU A 244 -13.24 -10.54 -9.42
C LEU A 244 -14.64 -10.09 -8.97
N ASP A 245 -15.09 -10.51 -7.78
CA ASP A 245 -16.38 -10.07 -7.19
C ASP A 245 -16.41 -8.56 -6.98
N ARG A 246 -15.28 -7.95 -6.58
CA ARG A 246 -15.18 -6.50 -6.40
C ARG A 246 -15.16 -5.76 -7.73
N MET A 247 -14.44 -6.27 -8.74
CA MET A 247 -14.44 -5.71 -10.08
C MET A 247 -15.84 -5.72 -10.71
N LEU A 248 -16.58 -6.83 -10.57
CA LEU A 248 -17.95 -6.92 -11.03
C LEU A 248 -18.86 -5.93 -10.28
N ARG A 249 -18.78 -5.85 -8.95
CA ARG A 249 -19.60 -4.95 -8.12
C ARG A 249 -19.40 -3.49 -8.50
N ASN A 250 -18.17 -3.11 -8.83
CA ASN A 250 -17.82 -1.74 -9.22
C ASN A 250 -17.99 -1.47 -10.74
N GLY A 251 -18.44 -2.47 -11.51
CA GLY A 251 -18.78 -2.30 -12.93
C GLY A 251 -17.58 -2.27 -13.87
N TYR A 252 -16.41 -2.73 -13.43
CA TYR A 252 -15.20 -2.84 -14.25
C TYR A 252 -15.25 -4.03 -15.21
N ILE A 253 -15.97 -5.08 -14.85
CA ILE A 253 -16.18 -6.26 -15.69
C ILE A 253 -17.65 -6.65 -15.74
N SER A 254 -18.03 -7.33 -16.82
CA SER A 254 -19.38 -7.90 -16.99
C SER A 254 -19.54 -9.20 -16.18
N GLN A 255 -20.78 -9.64 -15.98
CA GLN A 255 -21.07 -10.93 -15.36
C GLN A 255 -20.47 -12.10 -16.14
N GLU A 256 -20.46 -12.03 -17.49
CA GLU A 256 -19.91 -13.07 -18.34
C GLU A 256 -18.39 -13.19 -18.17
N GLU A 257 -17.67 -12.09 -18.14
CA GLU A 257 -16.22 -12.05 -17.86
C GLU A 257 -15.89 -12.56 -16.47
N HIS A 258 -16.64 -12.16 -15.47
CA HIS A 258 -16.51 -12.61 -14.09
C HIS A 258 -16.65 -14.13 -13.98
N ASP A 259 -17.73 -14.70 -14.53
CA ASP A 259 -18.01 -16.14 -14.43
C ASP A 259 -16.97 -16.96 -15.20
N ALA A 260 -16.52 -16.47 -16.35
CA ALA A 260 -15.46 -17.10 -17.14
C ALA A 260 -14.12 -17.10 -16.36
N ALA A 261 -13.72 -15.96 -15.81
CA ALA A 261 -12.46 -15.85 -15.06
C ALA A 261 -12.47 -16.65 -13.74
N GLN A 262 -13.64 -16.74 -13.06
CA GLN A 262 -13.75 -17.59 -11.87
C GLN A 262 -13.68 -19.08 -12.18
N ALA A 263 -14.17 -19.52 -13.35
CA ALA A 263 -14.10 -20.90 -13.78
C ALA A 263 -12.68 -21.33 -14.23
N GLU A 264 -11.80 -20.36 -14.53
CA GLU A 264 -10.45 -20.62 -14.99
C GLU A 264 -9.56 -21.11 -13.84
N PRO A 265 -8.85 -22.26 -14.00
CA PRO A 265 -7.91 -22.71 -12.99
C PRO A 265 -6.68 -21.80 -12.94
N ILE A 266 -6.05 -21.67 -11.75
CA ILE A 266 -4.75 -20.99 -11.65
C ILE A 266 -3.71 -21.83 -12.37
N GLN A 267 -3.11 -21.26 -13.41
CA GLN A 267 -2.03 -21.87 -14.19
C GLN A 267 -0.80 -20.97 -14.11
N LEU A 268 0.16 -21.36 -13.27
CA LEU A 268 1.42 -20.63 -13.13
C LEU A 268 2.40 -21.08 -14.22
N ASN A 269 3.17 -20.13 -14.72
CA ASN A 269 4.33 -20.37 -15.55
C ASN A 269 5.52 -19.64 -14.90
N LEU A 270 6.01 -20.25 -13.81
CA LEU A 270 7.05 -19.65 -12.99
C LEU A 270 8.32 -19.46 -13.80
N SER A 271 8.87 -18.24 -13.76
CA SER A 271 10.19 -18.00 -14.33
C SER A 271 11.24 -18.76 -13.51
N GLU A 272 12.29 -19.27 -14.18
CA GLU A 272 13.42 -19.91 -13.51
C GLU A 272 14.21 -18.90 -12.64
N THR A 273 14.03 -17.62 -12.85
CA THR A 273 14.50 -16.51 -12.02
C THR A 273 13.68 -16.43 -10.74
N SER A 274 13.93 -17.37 -9.85
CA SER A 274 13.32 -17.37 -8.51
C SER A 274 13.87 -16.19 -7.71
N GLY A 275 13.00 -15.36 -7.14
CA GLY A 275 13.29 -14.13 -6.40
C GLY A 275 14.22 -14.21 -5.18
N THR A 276 15.20 -15.09 -5.22
CA THR A 276 16.25 -15.22 -4.20
C THR A 276 17.46 -14.31 -4.45
N GLY A 277 17.38 -13.39 -5.45
CA GLY A 277 18.50 -12.48 -5.76
C GLY A 277 19.69 -13.14 -6.48
N VAL A 278 19.53 -14.40 -6.89
CA VAL A 278 20.56 -15.15 -7.62
C VAL A 278 19.92 -15.72 -8.87
N ASP A 279 20.05 -15.01 -9.97
CA ASP A 279 19.75 -15.57 -11.28
C ASP A 279 20.73 -16.73 -11.59
N VAL A 280 20.27 -17.74 -12.33
CA VAL A 280 21.14 -18.79 -12.86
C VAL A 280 21.97 -18.16 -13.98
N TYR A 281 23.13 -17.63 -13.63
CA TYR A 281 24.01 -16.96 -14.58
C TYR A 281 24.61 -17.94 -15.58
N ALA A 282 24.67 -17.52 -16.83
CA ALA A 282 25.37 -18.28 -17.87
C ALA A 282 26.85 -18.53 -17.53
N TYR A 283 27.46 -17.64 -16.73
CA TYR A 283 28.87 -17.67 -16.34
C TYR A 283 29.05 -17.40 -14.83
N PRO A 284 28.62 -18.30 -13.92
CA PRO A 284 28.56 -18.02 -12.48
C PRO A 284 29.90 -17.64 -11.86
N TYR A 285 31.01 -18.28 -12.24
CA TYR A 285 32.33 -17.95 -11.74
C TYR A 285 32.81 -16.55 -12.14
N PHE A 286 32.47 -16.10 -13.35
CA PHE A 286 32.82 -14.76 -13.81
C PHE A 286 31.98 -13.70 -13.08
N VAL A 287 30.71 -13.96 -12.91
CA VAL A 287 29.78 -13.09 -12.18
C VAL A 287 30.19 -12.95 -10.71
N ASP A 288 30.55 -14.06 -10.04
CA ASP A 288 31.06 -14.04 -8.67
C ASP A 288 32.37 -13.24 -8.56
N TYR A 289 33.28 -13.42 -9.54
CA TYR A 289 34.51 -12.63 -9.58
C TYR A 289 34.24 -11.13 -9.72
N VAL A 290 33.34 -10.73 -10.63
CA VAL A 290 32.95 -9.31 -10.80
C VAL A 290 32.29 -8.77 -9.54
N ARG A 291 31.37 -9.52 -8.91
CA ARG A 291 30.74 -9.14 -7.65
C ARG A 291 31.76 -8.94 -6.53
N ASP A 292 32.71 -9.85 -6.37
CA ASP A 292 33.75 -9.75 -5.36
C ASP A 292 34.68 -8.54 -5.60
N LEU A 293 34.96 -8.25 -6.88
CA LEU A 293 35.76 -7.09 -7.27
C LEU A 293 35.02 -5.78 -6.94
N LEU A 294 33.74 -5.70 -7.26
CA LEU A 294 32.90 -4.55 -6.92
C LEU A 294 32.73 -4.39 -5.40
N SER A 295 32.59 -5.48 -4.66
CA SER A 295 32.44 -5.46 -3.19
C SER A 295 33.67 -4.94 -2.45
N ASN A 296 34.83 -4.87 -3.10
CA ASN A 296 36.05 -4.25 -2.53
C ASN A 296 36.06 -2.72 -2.69
N GLU A 297 35.32 -2.16 -3.63
CA GLU A 297 35.30 -0.74 -3.95
C GLU A 297 33.97 -0.06 -3.56
N PHE A 298 32.87 -0.81 -3.52
CA PHE A 298 31.53 -0.33 -3.27
C PHE A 298 30.86 -1.11 -2.13
N ASP A 299 30.00 -0.45 -1.38
CA ASP A 299 29.14 -1.08 -0.38
C ASP A 299 28.08 -1.96 -1.08
N TYR A 300 27.61 -3.01 -0.38
CA TYR A 300 26.58 -3.95 -0.91
C TYR A 300 25.35 -3.23 -1.45
N ASN A 301 24.88 -2.19 -0.76
CA ASN A 301 23.75 -1.40 -1.22
C ASN A 301 24.03 -0.63 -2.52
N GLN A 302 25.27 -0.18 -2.74
CA GLN A 302 25.67 0.48 -3.98
C GLN A 302 25.79 -0.48 -5.15
N ILE A 303 26.12 -1.74 -4.89
CA ILE A 303 26.21 -2.81 -5.92
C ILE A 303 24.82 -3.31 -6.29
N SER A 304 23.92 -3.41 -5.33
CA SER A 304 22.58 -3.95 -5.51
C SER A 304 21.54 -2.88 -5.87
N VAL A 305 21.91 -1.57 -5.79
CA VAL A 305 21.06 -0.42 -6.11
C VAL A 305 21.90 0.56 -6.91
N SER A 306 21.93 0.44 -8.24
CA SER A 306 22.76 1.32 -9.05
C SER A 306 22.08 2.64 -9.35
N TYR A 307 22.67 3.73 -8.83
CA TYR A 307 22.45 5.09 -9.34
C TYR A 307 23.46 5.49 -10.45
N THR A 308 24.35 4.58 -10.85
CA THR A 308 25.41 4.90 -11.81
C THR A 308 25.70 3.73 -12.74
N HIS A 309 25.81 4.04 -14.04
CA HIS A 309 26.36 3.10 -15.02
C HIS A 309 27.84 2.88 -14.72
N LEU A 310 28.20 1.70 -14.23
CA LEU A 310 29.59 1.27 -14.13
C LEU A 310 30.00 0.68 -15.50
N THR A 311 30.82 1.42 -16.24
CA THR A 311 31.53 0.91 -17.43
C THR A 311 32.89 0.43 -16.95
N LEU A 312 33.12 -0.86 -16.96
CA LEU A 312 34.43 -1.47 -16.72
C LEU A 312 35.26 -1.40 -17.98
#